data_4e8b6cc8de4bdb95644d409695645335
#
_entry.id   4e8b6cc8de4bdb95644d409695645335
#
_cell.length_a   1.000
_cell.length_b   1.000
_cell.length_c   1.000
_cell.angle_alpha   90.00
_cell.angle_beta   90.00
_cell.angle_gamma   90.00
#
_symmetry.space_group_name_H-M   'P 1'
#
loop_
_entity.id
_entity.type
_entity.pdbx_description
1 polymer ?
#
loop_
_entity_poly.entity_id
_entity_poly.type
_entity_poly.pdbx_seq_one_letter_code
_entity_poly.pdbx_strand_id
1 'polypeptide(L)'
;LQSFILTISCKDKPGIVAKVTKFLFDNGFNILESGQFNDKDTNNFFMRTEFQKHENSLRINDQLLNKLKSDFESEVAKEYFMKWELSKSDMKIPALILISKEIHCLSNIFLKRDNMNIDIKGVISNHEIHKEIVESNGINFHHLPINKDSKKDQEDNIMKIYEETGSELIILARYMQILSHEICNLFEGNAINIHHSFLPGFKGAKPYHQAISRGVKIIGATAHYVTKDLDEGPIIEQETIRVNHSMGVNKLIE
;
A
#
# COMPACT_ATOMS: atom_id res chain seq x y z
N LEU A 1 -21.86 -1.93 11.96
CA LEU A 1 -21.13 -2.64 13.03
C LEU A 1 -19.66 -2.44 12.79
N GLN A 2 -18.89 -2.16 13.86
CA GLN A 2 -17.46 -1.97 13.76
C GLN A 2 -16.76 -3.33 13.62
N SER A 3 -15.99 -3.52 12.55
CA SER A 3 -15.15 -4.70 12.38
C SER A 3 -13.67 -4.38 12.62
N PHE A 4 -12.89 -5.43 12.81
CA PHE A 4 -11.47 -5.39 13.11
C PHE A 4 -10.73 -6.32 12.16
N ILE A 5 -9.49 -5.99 11.89
CA ILE A 5 -8.59 -6.81 11.07
C ILE A 5 -7.43 -7.25 11.95
N LEU A 6 -7.20 -8.55 12.01
CA LEU A 6 -6.02 -9.17 12.62
C LEU A 6 -5.16 -9.74 11.50
N THR A 7 -3.91 -9.29 11.43
CA THR A 7 -2.89 -9.86 10.55
C THR A 7 -1.84 -10.57 11.39
N ILE A 8 -1.37 -11.72 10.91
CA ILE A 8 -0.42 -12.57 11.63
C ILE A 8 0.63 -13.09 10.65
N SER A 9 1.87 -13.12 11.08
CA SER A 9 2.93 -13.89 10.45
C SER A 9 3.81 -14.59 11.48
N CYS A 10 4.13 -15.87 11.27
CA CYS A 10 5.01 -16.64 12.14
C CYS A 10 5.56 -17.88 11.41
N LYS A 11 6.41 -18.67 12.05
CA LYS A 11 6.75 -20.00 11.55
C LYS A 11 5.53 -20.91 11.61
N ASP A 12 5.31 -21.70 10.54
CA ASP A 12 4.18 -22.62 10.48
C ASP A 12 4.28 -23.71 11.55
N LYS A 13 3.18 -23.90 12.26
CA LYS A 13 3.01 -24.94 13.27
C LYS A 13 1.55 -25.39 13.33
N PRO A 14 1.30 -26.68 13.63
CA PRO A 14 -0.07 -27.16 13.90
C PRO A 14 -0.73 -26.36 15.01
N GLY A 15 -2.02 -26.05 14.84
CA GLY A 15 -2.84 -25.44 15.89
C GLY A 15 -2.96 -23.92 15.84
N ILE A 16 -2.18 -23.21 15.02
CA ILE A 16 -2.24 -21.74 14.90
C ILE A 16 -3.67 -21.27 14.66
N VAL A 17 -4.31 -21.76 13.60
CA VAL A 17 -5.67 -21.35 13.20
C VAL A 17 -6.67 -21.65 14.32
N ALA A 18 -6.60 -22.85 14.89
CA ALA A 18 -7.50 -23.25 15.99
C ALA A 18 -7.35 -22.35 17.21
N LYS A 19 -6.12 -21.99 17.57
CA LYS A 19 -5.84 -21.11 18.71
C LYS A 19 -6.35 -19.69 18.47
N VAL A 20 -6.09 -19.13 17.30
CA VAL A 20 -6.54 -17.77 16.91
C VAL A 20 -8.07 -17.71 16.85
N THR A 21 -8.71 -18.66 16.19
CA THR A 21 -10.17 -18.65 16.05
C THR A 21 -10.87 -18.92 17.38
N LYS A 22 -10.31 -19.79 18.22
CA LYS A 22 -10.81 -20.01 19.58
C LYS A 22 -10.71 -18.74 20.43
N PHE A 23 -9.58 -18.02 20.38
CA PHE A 23 -9.41 -16.76 21.09
C PHE A 23 -10.48 -15.75 20.67
N LEU A 24 -10.73 -15.59 19.37
CA LEU A 24 -11.77 -14.69 18.88
C LEU A 24 -13.16 -15.11 19.36
N PHE A 25 -13.48 -16.39 19.29
CA PHE A 25 -14.75 -16.93 19.77
C PHE A 25 -14.96 -16.72 21.27
N ASP A 26 -13.96 -17.05 22.09
CA ASP A 26 -14.02 -16.91 23.56
C ASP A 26 -14.20 -15.45 23.99
N ASN A 27 -13.72 -14.49 23.17
CA ASN A 27 -13.92 -13.06 23.39
C ASN A 27 -15.21 -12.50 22.75
N GLY A 28 -16.10 -13.37 22.25
CA GLY A 28 -17.40 -13.00 21.70
C GLY A 28 -17.36 -12.33 20.35
N PHE A 29 -16.39 -12.68 19.50
CA PHE A 29 -16.28 -12.21 18.13
C PHE A 29 -16.76 -13.26 17.13
N ASN A 30 -17.35 -12.75 16.03
CA ASN A 30 -17.69 -13.51 14.85
C ASN A 30 -16.73 -13.16 13.71
N ILE A 31 -16.18 -14.16 13.05
CA ILE A 31 -15.32 -14.01 11.89
C ILE A 31 -16.19 -13.72 10.65
N LEU A 32 -15.87 -12.66 9.93
CA LEU A 32 -16.53 -12.26 8.69
C LEU A 32 -15.80 -12.82 7.48
N GLU A 33 -14.49 -12.68 7.49
CA GLU A 33 -13.61 -13.16 6.43
C GLU A 33 -12.30 -13.68 7.03
N SER A 34 -11.74 -14.75 6.49
CA SER A 34 -10.44 -15.25 6.90
C SER A 34 -9.70 -15.83 5.71
N GLY A 35 -8.50 -15.32 5.46
CA GLY A 35 -7.55 -15.82 4.49
C GLY A 35 -6.28 -16.27 5.19
N GLN A 36 -5.71 -17.39 4.75
CA GLN A 36 -4.43 -17.88 5.27
C GLN A 36 -3.57 -18.44 4.15
N PHE A 37 -2.29 -18.35 4.33
CA PHE A 37 -1.29 -18.86 3.39
C PHE A 37 -0.10 -19.44 4.14
N ASN A 38 0.31 -20.65 3.71
CA ASN A 38 1.56 -21.27 4.17
C ASN A 38 2.57 -21.21 3.03
N ASP A 39 3.63 -20.46 3.23
CA ASP A 39 4.76 -20.45 2.32
C ASP A 39 5.67 -21.65 2.61
N LYS A 40 5.64 -22.64 1.73
CA LYS A 40 6.40 -23.88 1.90
C LYS A 40 7.91 -23.70 1.78
N ASP A 41 8.34 -22.68 1.02
CA ASP A 41 9.76 -22.45 0.78
C ASP A 41 10.43 -21.83 2.01
N THR A 42 9.74 -20.91 2.68
CA THR A 42 10.26 -20.24 3.89
C THR A 42 9.73 -20.85 5.19
N ASN A 43 8.75 -21.77 5.10
CA ASN A 43 8.00 -22.30 6.25
C ASN A 43 7.37 -21.22 7.11
N ASN A 44 6.89 -20.14 6.48
CA ASN A 44 6.16 -19.07 7.15
C ASN A 44 4.66 -19.22 6.93
N PHE A 45 3.91 -18.98 7.99
CA PHE A 45 2.45 -18.92 7.98
C PHE A 45 2.01 -17.46 8.02
N PHE A 46 1.02 -17.11 7.20
CA PHE A 46 0.38 -15.81 7.16
C PHE A 46 -1.13 -15.97 7.30
N MET A 47 -1.75 -15.10 8.07
CA MET A 47 -3.20 -15.09 8.21
C MET A 47 -3.71 -13.66 8.32
N ARG A 48 -4.80 -13.36 7.60
CA ARG A 48 -5.59 -12.14 7.76
C ARG A 48 -7.02 -12.55 8.09
N THR A 49 -7.55 -12.01 9.15
CA THR A 49 -8.92 -12.31 9.59
C THR A 49 -9.64 -11.01 9.90
N GLU A 50 -10.79 -10.82 9.26
CA GLU A 50 -11.71 -9.76 9.60
C GLU A 50 -12.82 -10.32 10.50
N PHE A 51 -13.11 -9.62 11.59
CA PHE A 51 -14.06 -10.06 12.58
C PHE A 51 -14.80 -8.89 13.24
N GLN A 52 -15.96 -9.15 13.79
CA GLN A 52 -16.78 -8.18 14.52
C GLN A 52 -17.36 -8.81 15.77
N LYS A 53 -17.82 -7.98 16.71
CA LYS A 53 -18.58 -8.52 17.85
C LYS A 53 -19.89 -9.14 17.40
N HIS A 54 -20.19 -10.30 17.95
CA HIS A 54 -21.50 -10.93 17.81
C HIS A 54 -22.50 -10.17 18.70
N GLU A 55 -23.58 -9.67 18.09
CA GLU A 55 -24.65 -8.88 18.70
C GLU A 55 -24.32 -7.45 19.20
N ASN A 56 -25.39 -6.66 19.34
CA ASN A 56 -25.52 -5.24 19.70
C ASN A 56 -24.79 -4.77 20.97
N SER A 57 -23.75 -5.42 21.34
CA SER A 57 -22.88 -5.03 22.45
C SER A 57 -22.11 -3.76 22.11
N LEU A 58 -21.99 -2.89 23.09
CA LEU A 58 -21.30 -1.61 23.14
C LEU A 58 -20.15 -1.48 22.09
N ARG A 59 -20.11 -0.34 21.41
CA ARG A 59 -18.93 0.02 20.58
C ARG A 59 -17.66 -0.30 21.33
N ILE A 60 -16.75 -1.02 20.71
CA ILE A 60 -15.45 -1.31 21.29
C ILE A 60 -14.71 0.01 21.41
N ASN A 61 -14.53 0.47 22.65
CA ASN A 61 -13.70 1.64 22.92
C ASN A 61 -12.22 1.24 22.89
N ASP A 62 -11.33 2.23 22.89
CA ASP A 62 -9.89 2.01 22.78
C ASP A 62 -9.34 1.22 23.99
N GLN A 63 -9.96 1.33 25.16
CA GLN A 63 -9.58 0.57 26.36
C GLN A 63 -9.84 -0.93 26.17
N LEU A 64 -10.98 -1.31 25.60
CA LEU A 64 -11.30 -2.71 25.30
C LEU A 64 -10.42 -3.26 24.17
N LEU A 65 -10.11 -2.43 23.16
CA LEU A 65 -9.18 -2.82 22.10
C LEU A 65 -7.76 -3.06 22.63
N ASN A 66 -7.27 -2.20 23.51
CA ASN A 66 -5.97 -2.36 24.15
C ASN A 66 -5.93 -3.62 25.04
N LYS A 67 -7.01 -3.91 25.76
CA LYS A 67 -7.13 -5.15 26.51
C LYS A 67 -7.07 -6.36 25.56
N LEU A 68 -7.85 -6.36 24.49
CA LEU A 68 -7.85 -7.45 23.50
C LEU A 68 -6.45 -7.68 22.91
N LYS A 69 -5.72 -6.60 22.61
CA LYS A 69 -4.31 -6.68 22.17
C LYS A 69 -3.42 -7.33 23.21
N SER A 70 -3.54 -6.93 24.48
CA SER A 70 -2.75 -7.51 25.58
C SER A 70 -3.07 -8.99 25.79
N ASP A 71 -4.35 -9.35 25.77
CA ASP A 71 -4.80 -10.73 25.94
C ASP A 71 -4.33 -11.60 24.78
N PHE A 72 -4.45 -11.13 23.52
CA PHE A 72 -3.95 -11.84 22.34
C PHE A 72 -2.44 -12.07 22.40
N GLU A 73 -1.68 -11.05 22.77
CA GLU A 73 -0.23 -11.18 22.95
C GLU A 73 0.12 -12.27 23.95
N SER A 74 -0.55 -12.28 25.12
CA SER A 74 -0.21 -13.20 26.20
C SER A 74 -0.70 -14.64 25.97
N GLU A 75 -1.90 -14.80 25.38
CA GLU A 75 -2.57 -16.10 25.26
C GLU A 75 -2.28 -16.82 23.94
N VAL A 76 -1.92 -16.05 22.89
CA VAL A 76 -1.77 -16.59 21.54
C VAL A 76 -0.41 -16.25 20.94
N ALA A 77 -0.08 -14.96 20.80
CA ALA A 77 1.04 -14.53 19.97
C ALA A 77 2.39 -15.01 20.51
N LYS A 78 2.62 -14.96 21.81
CA LYS A 78 3.87 -15.40 22.45
C LYS A 78 4.18 -16.88 22.21
N GLU A 79 3.18 -17.76 22.21
CA GLU A 79 3.37 -19.20 22.04
C GLU A 79 3.98 -19.54 20.68
N TYR A 80 3.62 -18.76 19.65
CA TYR A 80 4.05 -18.98 18.26
C TYR A 80 5.08 -17.96 17.77
N PHE A 81 5.53 -17.03 18.64
CA PHE A 81 6.42 -15.93 18.26
C PHE A 81 5.88 -15.13 17.07
N MET A 82 4.59 -14.79 17.11
CA MET A 82 3.91 -14.12 16.03
C MET A 82 4.35 -12.66 15.91
N LYS A 83 4.56 -12.22 14.68
CA LYS A 83 4.41 -10.80 14.31
C LYS A 83 2.94 -10.61 13.96
N TRP A 84 2.30 -9.65 14.58
CA TRP A 84 0.86 -9.45 14.40
C TRP A 84 0.47 -8.00 14.58
N GLU A 85 -0.65 -7.66 13.97
CA GLU A 85 -1.27 -6.35 14.11
C GLU A 85 -2.79 -6.52 14.21
N LEU A 86 -3.41 -5.69 15.07
CA LEU A 86 -4.86 -5.59 15.24
C LEU A 86 -5.28 -4.14 15.06
N SER A 87 -6.10 -3.88 14.04
CA SER A 87 -6.59 -2.55 13.68
C SER A 87 -8.11 -2.56 13.48
N LYS A 88 -8.72 -1.37 13.52
CA LYS A 88 -10.13 -1.18 13.10
C LYS A 88 -10.16 -1.25 11.57
N SER A 89 -11.17 -1.92 10.99
CA SER A 89 -11.28 -2.08 9.53
C SER A 89 -11.58 -0.77 8.80
N ASP A 90 -12.20 0.19 9.50
CA ASP A 90 -12.55 1.52 8.98
C ASP A 90 -11.47 2.58 9.23
N MET A 91 -10.34 2.19 9.81
CA MET A 91 -9.21 3.09 10.05
C MET A 91 -8.55 3.46 8.73
N LYS A 92 -8.56 4.75 8.43
CA LYS A 92 -7.90 5.28 7.23
C LYS A 92 -6.42 5.52 7.52
N ILE A 93 -5.57 5.03 6.63
CA ILE A 93 -4.12 5.23 6.70
C ILE A 93 -3.77 6.62 6.16
N PRO A 94 -3.14 7.49 6.95
CA PRO A 94 -2.70 8.81 6.46
C PRO A 94 -1.65 8.64 5.36
N ALA A 95 -1.89 9.21 4.18
CA ALA A 95 -1.06 9.00 3.01
C ALA A 95 -0.67 10.31 2.31
N LEU A 96 0.57 10.38 1.82
CA LEU A 96 1.03 11.36 0.85
C LEU A 96 1.09 10.72 -0.54
N ILE A 97 0.68 11.47 -1.55
CA ILE A 97 0.75 11.03 -2.94
C ILE A 97 1.79 11.87 -3.66
N LEU A 98 2.76 11.19 -4.29
CA LEU A 98 3.79 11.82 -5.10
C LEU A 98 3.47 11.64 -6.58
N ILE A 99 3.45 12.74 -7.32
CA ILE A 99 3.13 12.77 -8.76
C ILE A 99 4.16 13.57 -9.55
N SER A 100 4.17 13.38 -10.87
CA SER A 100 4.88 14.24 -11.82
C SER A 100 3.88 14.85 -12.83
N LYS A 101 4.10 14.67 -14.13
CA LYS A 101 3.27 15.28 -15.19
C LYS A 101 1.97 14.53 -15.46
N GLU A 102 1.97 13.21 -15.25
CA GLU A 102 0.84 12.36 -15.60
C GLU A 102 -0.18 12.32 -14.45
N ILE A 103 -1.42 12.68 -14.74
CA ILE A 103 -2.46 12.81 -13.70
C ILE A 103 -3.38 11.59 -13.56
N HIS A 104 -3.42 10.68 -14.54
CA HIS A 104 -4.44 9.64 -14.61
C HIS A 104 -4.50 8.76 -13.33
N CYS A 105 -3.36 8.42 -12.73
CA CYS A 105 -3.33 7.67 -11.48
C CYS A 105 -3.94 8.47 -10.32
N LEU A 106 -3.55 9.74 -10.16
CA LEU A 106 -4.11 10.62 -9.13
C LEU A 106 -5.62 10.81 -9.31
N SER A 107 -6.07 11.06 -10.54
CA SER A 107 -7.50 11.20 -10.84
C SER A 107 -8.29 9.96 -10.46
N ASN A 108 -7.76 8.76 -10.70
CA ASN A 108 -8.38 7.51 -10.31
C ASN A 108 -8.45 7.33 -8.80
N ILE A 109 -7.38 7.71 -8.07
CA ILE A 109 -7.36 7.71 -6.62
C ILE A 109 -8.44 8.66 -6.07
N PHE A 110 -8.56 9.87 -6.60
CA PHE A 110 -9.58 10.83 -6.18
C PHE A 110 -11.01 10.32 -6.42
N LEU A 111 -11.26 9.68 -7.56
CA LEU A 111 -12.57 9.10 -7.89
C LEU A 111 -12.95 7.94 -6.94
N LYS A 112 -11.98 7.20 -6.45
CA LYS A 112 -12.20 6.01 -5.61
C LYS A 112 -11.93 6.25 -4.12
N ARG A 113 -11.52 7.46 -3.71
CA ARG A 113 -11.05 7.76 -2.34
C ARG A 113 -12.02 7.37 -1.23
N ASP A 114 -13.33 7.49 -1.50
CA ASP A 114 -14.35 7.17 -0.51
C ASP A 114 -14.46 5.66 -0.23
N ASN A 115 -14.00 4.84 -1.18
CA ASN A 115 -13.94 3.38 -1.07
C ASN A 115 -12.56 2.86 -0.67
N MET A 116 -11.60 3.75 -0.40
CA MET A 116 -10.22 3.39 -0.01
C MET A 116 -10.02 3.69 1.47
N ASN A 117 -9.30 2.82 2.15
CA ASN A 117 -8.90 3.04 3.55
C ASN A 117 -7.67 3.94 3.65
N ILE A 118 -7.64 5.05 2.90
CA ILE A 118 -6.59 6.07 2.97
C ILE A 118 -7.19 7.43 3.30
N ASP A 119 -6.43 8.22 4.06
CA ASP A 119 -6.68 9.63 4.32
C ASP A 119 -5.57 10.46 3.64
N ILE A 120 -5.91 11.07 2.50
CA ILE A 120 -4.93 11.79 1.69
C ILE A 120 -4.56 13.10 2.39
N LYS A 121 -3.38 13.17 2.99
CA LYS A 121 -2.88 14.33 3.73
C LYS A 121 -2.33 15.42 2.83
N GLY A 122 -1.84 15.05 1.64
CA GLY A 122 -1.31 16.00 0.69
C GLY A 122 -0.86 15.32 -0.60
N VAL A 123 -0.66 16.14 -1.62
CA VAL A 123 -0.06 15.74 -2.89
C VAL A 123 1.23 16.53 -3.09
N ILE A 124 2.32 15.84 -3.35
CA ILE A 124 3.63 16.41 -3.63
C ILE A 124 3.92 16.23 -5.12
N SER A 125 4.37 17.30 -5.78
CA SER A 125 4.75 17.24 -7.20
C SER A 125 6.00 18.07 -7.49
N ASN A 126 6.81 17.59 -8.43
CA ASN A 126 7.92 18.36 -8.98
C ASN A 126 7.48 19.31 -10.12
N HIS A 127 6.17 19.40 -10.40
CA HIS A 127 5.55 20.32 -11.37
C HIS A 127 4.29 20.94 -10.79
N GLU A 128 3.98 22.20 -11.15
CA GLU A 128 2.80 22.90 -10.65
C GLU A 128 1.51 22.62 -11.41
N ILE A 129 1.59 21.95 -12.55
CA ILE A 129 0.48 21.83 -13.52
C ILE A 129 -0.82 21.24 -12.95
N HIS A 130 -0.75 20.52 -11.84
CA HIS A 130 -1.91 19.87 -11.21
C HIS A 130 -2.36 20.53 -9.90
N LYS A 131 -1.79 21.68 -9.54
CA LYS A 131 -2.10 22.38 -8.30
C LYS A 131 -3.59 22.68 -8.17
N GLU A 132 -4.18 23.32 -9.18
CA GLU A 132 -5.59 23.71 -9.16
C GLU A 132 -6.53 22.51 -8.96
N ILE A 133 -6.28 21.40 -9.64
CA ILE A 133 -7.13 20.21 -9.52
C ILE A 133 -6.97 19.53 -8.15
N VAL A 134 -5.80 19.56 -7.55
CA VAL A 134 -5.58 19.01 -6.20
C VAL A 134 -6.28 19.87 -5.14
N GLU A 135 -6.08 21.17 -5.21
CA GLU A 135 -6.66 22.12 -4.24
C GLU A 135 -8.20 22.19 -4.36
N SER A 136 -8.76 22.04 -5.57
CA SER A 136 -10.22 21.96 -5.77
C SER A 136 -10.86 20.69 -5.17
N ASN A 137 -10.05 19.64 -4.93
CA ASN A 137 -10.46 18.45 -4.19
C ASN A 137 -10.30 18.59 -2.66
N GLY A 138 -9.91 19.78 -2.16
CA GLY A 138 -9.72 20.07 -0.74
C GLY A 138 -8.44 19.46 -0.16
N ILE A 139 -7.43 19.18 -0.99
CA ILE A 139 -6.17 18.53 -0.59
C ILE A 139 -5.04 19.54 -0.75
N ASN A 140 -4.11 19.57 0.19
CA ASN A 140 -2.93 20.41 0.12
C ASN A 140 -2.01 20.00 -1.01
N PHE A 141 -1.55 20.97 -1.81
CA PHE A 141 -0.58 20.74 -2.86
C PHE A 141 0.78 21.32 -2.48
N HIS A 142 1.82 20.49 -2.58
CA HIS A 142 3.20 20.89 -2.30
C HIS A 142 4.03 20.82 -3.58
N HIS A 143 4.48 21.97 -4.07
CA HIS A 143 5.38 22.03 -5.22
C HIS A 143 6.82 21.93 -4.74
N LEU A 144 7.48 20.83 -5.05
CA LEU A 144 8.88 20.56 -4.75
C LEU A 144 9.65 20.34 -6.05
N PRO A 145 10.08 21.41 -6.74
CA PRO A 145 10.83 21.30 -7.99
C PRO A 145 12.17 20.59 -7.75
N ILE A 146 12.61 19.86 -8.75
CA ILE A 146 13.87 19.12 -8.70
C ILE A 146 14.80 19.50 -9.85
N ASN A 147 16.06 19.70 -9.54
CA ASN A 147 17.17 19.77 -10.47
C ASN A 147 18.33 18.87 -9.95
N LYS A 148 19.45 18.84 -10.66
CA LYS A 148 20.57 17.95 -10.31
C LYS A 148 21.16 18.25 -8.93
N ASP A 149 21.09 19.49 -8.48
CA ASP A 149 21.74 19.96 -7.25
C ASP A 149 20.76 20.00 -6.06
N SER A 150 19.44 19.94 -6.32
CA SER A 150 18.39 20.09 -5.29
C SER A 150 17.72 18.79 -4.88
N LYS A 151 18.21 17.62 -5.32
CA LYS A 151 17.59 16.33 -5.03
C LYS A 151 17.51 16.06 -3.51
N LYS A 152 18.59 16.32 -2.80
CA LYS A 152 18.63 16.11 -1.34
C LYS A 152 17.65 17.04 -0.64
N ASP A 153 17.66 18.33 -0.97
CA ASP A 153 16.73 19.30 -0.38
C ASP A 153 15.26 18.94 -0.66
N GLN A 154 14.97 18.39 -1.85
CA GLN A 154 13.63 17.92 -2.17
C GLN A 154 13.24 16.73 -1.29
N GLU A 155 14.12 15.76 -1.14
CA GLU A 155 13.87 14.57 -0.31
C GLU A 155 13.73 14.93 1.17
N ASP A 156 14.55 15.86 1.69
CA ASP A 156 14.43 16.40 3.05
C ASP A 156 13.08 17.11 3.26
N ASN A 157 12.60 17.84 2.26
CA ASN A 157 11.28 18.46 2.31
C ASN A 157 10.13 17.42 2.23
N ILE A 158 10.27 16.35 1.47
CA ILE A 158 9.31 15.23 1.46
C ILE A 158 9.21 14.62 2.86
N MET A 159 10.35 14.36 3.51
CA MET A 159 10.40 13.83 4.87
C MET A 159 9.71 14.77 5.86
N LYS A 160 10.03 16.06 5.80
CA LYS A 160 9.41 17.06 6.66
C LYS A 160 7.88 17.06 6.53
N ILE A 161 7.35 17.08 5.30
CA ILE A 161 5.90 17.05 5.06
C ILE A 161 5.30 15.73 5.57
N TYR A 162 5.99 14.60 5.40
CA TYR A 162 5.56 13.29 5.89
C TYR A 162 5.39 13.30 7.42
N GLU A 163 6.37 13.83 8.15
CA GLU A 163 6.32 13.94 9.60
C GLU A 163 5.26 14.95 10.07
N GLU A 164 5.21 16.15 9.48
CA GLU A 164 4.26 17.22 9.84
C GLU A 164 2.80 16.80 9.62
N THR A 165 2.53 15.99 8.62
CA THR A 165 1.19 15.49 8.32
C THR A 165 0.81 14.21 9.08
N GLY A 166 1.76 13.61 9.80
CA GLY A 166 1.58 12.32 10.45
C GLY A 166 1.27 11.20 9.45
N SER A 167 1.82 11.31 8.22
CA SER A 167 1.58 10.30 7.19
C SER A 167 2.29 9.00 7.54
N GLU A 168 1.68 7.87 7.17
CA GLU A 168 2.19 6.51 7.39
C GLU A 168 2.44 5.78 6.08
N LEU A 169 1.95 6.33 4.96
CA LEU A 169 2.08 5.73 3.63
C LEU A 169 2.49 6.78 2.60
N ILE A 170 3.38 6.40 1.69
CA ILE A 170 3.70 7.16 0.48
C ILE A 170 3.23 6.36 -0.74
N ILE A 171 2.53 7.04 -1.66
CA ILE A 171 2.07 6.47 -2.92
C ILE A 171 2.75 7.23 -4.06
N LEU A 172 3.63 6.56 -4.79
CA LEU A 172 4.23 7.08 -6.02
C LEU A 172 3.27 6.83 -7.19
N ALA A 173 2.45 7.83 -7.51
CA ALA A 173 1.44 7.76 -8.57
C ALA A 173 1.96 8.43 -9.84
N ARG A 174 2.78 7.73 -10.60
CA ARG A 174 3.53 8.28 -11.76
C ARG A 174 4.52 9.37 -11.35
N TYR A 175 5.17 9.20 -10.22
CA TYR A 175 6.28 10.04 -9.80
C TYR A 175 7.55 9.64 -10.53
N MET A 176 7.95 10.45 -11.51
CA MET A 176 9.02 10.11 -12.46
C MET A 176 10.41 10.50 -11.95
N GLN A 177 10.62 10.45 -10.63
CA GLN A 177 11.90 10.66 -9.99
C GLN A 177 12.33 9.39 -9.25
N ILE A 178 13.61 9.08 -9.33
CA ILE A 178 14.18 7.96 -8.57
C ILE A 178 14.52 8.48 -7.17
N LEU A 179 13.96 7.86 -6.15
CA LEU A 179 14.28 8.16 -4.75
C LEU A 179 15.70 7.69 -4.41
N SER A 180 16.36 8.36 -3.47
CA SER A 180 17.66 7.90 -2.96
C SER A 180 17.51 6.62 -2.15
N HIS A 181 18.61 5.88 -2.00
CA HIS A 181 18.63 4.68 -1.15
C HIS A 181 18.28 4.99 0.30
N GLU A 182 18.66 6.17 0.78
CA GLU A 182 18.36 6.65 2.13
C GLU A 182 16.84 6.76 2.34
N ILE A 183 16.16 7.46 1.45
CA ILE A 183 14.70 7.61 1.48
C ILE A 183 13.98 6.26 1.29
N CYS A 184 14.46 5.40 0.38
CA CYS A 184 13.87 4.07 0.20
C CYS A 184 13.96 3.21 1.47
N ASN A 185 15.07 3.29 2.20
CA ASN A 185 15.23 2.56 3.47
C ASN A 185 14.32 3.11 4.57
N LEU A 186 14.13 4.45 4.64
CA LEU A 186 13.24 5.08 5.62
C LEU A 186 11.77 4.68 5.40
N PHE A 187 11.36 4.52 4.15
CA PHE A 187 10.00 4.15 3.77
C PHE A 187 9.83 2.66 3.46
N GLU A 188 10.77 1.80 3.86
CA GLU A 188 10.66 0.36 3.63
C GLU A 188 9.35 -0.19 4.21
N GLY A 189 8.54 -0.84 3.34
CA GLY A 189 7.21 -1.33 3.70
C GLY A 189 6.10 -0.26 3.73
N ASN A 190 6.43 1.03 3.67
CA ASN A 190 5.51 2.16 3.76
C ASN A 190 5.50 3.05 2.50
N ALA A 191 6.12 2.61 1.42
CA ALA A 191 6.03 3.29 0.12
C ALA A 191 5.61 2.30 -0.98
N ILE A 192 4.60 2.68 -1.75
CA ILE A 192 4.06 1.91 -2.87
C ILE A 192 4.28 2.70 -4.16
N ASN A 193 4.80 2.03 -5.19
CA ASN A 193 4.92 2.58 -6.53
C ASN A 193 3.93 1.94 -7.49
N ILE A 194 3.30 2.76 -8.33
CA ILE A 194 2.49 2.30 -9.46
C ILE A 194 3.39 2.37 -10.70
N HIS A 195 4.00 1.24 -11.04
CA HIS A 195 4.83 1.11 -12.24
C HIS A 195 3.97 0.75 -13.44
N HIS A 196 4.14 1.49 -14.53
CA HIS A 196 3.33 1.36 -15.75
C HIS A 196 3.86 0.28 -16.70
N SER A 197 4.26 -0.88 -16.15
CA SER A 197 4.56 -2.08 -16.92
C SER A 197 4.29 -3.33 -16.10
N PHE A 198 4.28 -4.48 -16.81
CA PHE A 198 4.18 -5.79 -16.20
C PHE A 198 5.57 -6.25 -15.76
N LEU A 199 5.89 -6.07 -14.47
CA LEU A 199 7.16 -6.51 -13.88
C LEU A 199 7.21 -8.06 -13.75
N PRO A 200 8.40 -8.66 -13.81
CA PRO A 200 9.74 -8.07 -13.91
C PRO A 200 10.16 -7.65 -15.33
N GLY A 201 9.27 -7.72 -16.30
CA GLY A 201 9.53 -7.27 -17.67
C GLY A 201 9.45 -5.75 -17.80
N PHE A 202 10.21 -5.19 -18.77
CA PHE A 202 10.14 -3.77 -19.14
C PHE A 202 10.40 -2.78 -17.99
N LYS A 203 11.42 -3.04 -17.19
CA LYS A 203 11.90 -2.13 -16.14
C LYS A 203 12.39 -0.81 -16.74
N GLY A 204 12.31 0.26 -15.95
CA GLY A 204 12.86 1.57 -16.27
C GLY A 204 12.01 2.37 -17.29
N ALA A 205 12.67 3.16 -18.13
CA ALA A 205 12.01 4.13 -18.99
C ALA A 205 11.34 3.53 -20.22
N LYS A 206 10.23 4.15 -20.67
CA LYS A 206 9.52 3.85 -21.93
C LYS A 206 9.08 2.38 -22.10
N PRO A 207 8.44 1.75 -21.09
CA PRO A 207 8.09 0.32 -21.13
C PRO A 207 7.17 -0.04 -22.29
N TYR A 208 6.24 0.82 -22.69
CA TYR A 208 5.35 0.57 -23.85
C TYR A 208 6.09 0.51 -25.19
N HIS A 209 7.14 1.33 -25.36
CA HIS A 209 8.00 1.24 -26.56
C HIS A 209 8.77 -0.09 -26.59
N GLN A 210 9.28 -0.53 -25.44
CA GLN A 210 9.94 -1.81 -25.31
C GLN A 210 8.96 -2.97 -25.61
N ALA A 211 7.74 -2.89 -25.10
CA ALA A 211 6.70 -3.90 -25.31
C ALA A 211 6.35 -4.05 -26.81
N ILE A 212 6.14 -2.93 -27.52
CA ILE A 212 5.86 -2.95 -28.96
C ILE A 212 7.04 -3.50 -29.76
N SER A 213 8.26 -3.02 -29.50
CA SER A 213 9.45 -3.48 -30.23
C SER A 213 9.69 -4.98 -30.10
N ARG A 214 9.27 -5.58 -29.00
CA ARG A 214 9.32 -7.03 -28.76
C ARG A 214 8.09 -7.79 -29.26
N GLY A 215 7.06 -7.09 -29.72
CA GLY A 215 5.82 -7.69 -30.22
C GLY A 215 5.03 -8.48 -29.17
N VAL A 216 5.08 -8.06 -27.91
CA VAL A 216 4.38 -8.74 -26.82
C VAL A 216 2.87 -8.67 -27.01
N LYS A 217 2.16 -9.64 -26.44
CA LYS A 217 0.70 -9.76 -26.56
C LYS A 217 -0.05 -9.35 -25.28
N ILE A 218 0.69 -9.06 -24.23
CA ILE A 218 0.18 -8.63 -22.94
C ILE A 218 1.06 -7.50 -22.43
N ILE A 219 0.44 -6.45 -21.94
CA ILE A 219 1.06 -5.37 -21.16
C ILE A 219 0.29 -5.19 -19.87
N GLY A 220 0.76 -4.37 -18.97
CA GLY A 220 0.07 -4.15 -17.71
C GLY A 220 0.69 -3.04 -16.87
N ALA A 221 0.21 -2.95 -15.65
CA ALA A 221 0.76 -2.13 -14.59
C ALA A 221 1.02 -2.98 -13.36
N THR A 222 1.97 -2.57 -12.55
CA THR A 222 2.36 -3.28 -11.33
C THR A 222 2.38 -2.30 -10.16
N ALA A 223 1.63 -2.62 -9.11
CA ALA A 223 1.79 -2.00 -7.81
C ALA A 223 2.80 -2.82 -7.00
N HIS A 224 3.85 -2.19 -6.50
CA HIS A 224 4.89 -2.85 -5.73
C HIS A 224 5.42 -1.95 -4.63
N TYR A 225 6.00 -2.54 -3.58
CA TYR A 225 6.70 -1.77 -2.57
C TYR A 225 7.98 -1.16 -3.14
N VAL A 226 8.28 0.05 -2.71
CA VAL A 226 9.54 0.73 -3.09
C VAL A 226 10.69 0.15 -2.28
N THR A 227 11.78 -0.16 -2.98
CA THR A 227 13.04 -0.60 -2.40
C THR A 227 14.20 0.21 -2.99
N LYS A 228 15.40 0.03 -2.46
CA LYS A 228 16.61 0.66 -3.01
C LYS A 228 16.91 0.24 -4.46
N ASP A 229 16.46 -0.96 -4.85
CA ASP A 229 16.65 -1.48 -6.19
C ASP A 229 15.44 -1.10 -7.04
N LEU A 230 15.69 -0.34 -8.11
CA LEU A 230 14.64 0.26 -8.94
C LEU A 230 13.73 -0.81 -9.55
N ASP A 231 12.42 -0.67 -9.32
CA ASP A 231 11.35 -1.54 -9.83
C ASP A 231 11.52 -3.05 -9.45
N GLU A 232 12.22 -3.34 -8.32
CA GLU A 232 12.51 -4.70 -7.85
C GLU A 232 11.87 -5.05 -6.50
N GLY A 233 11.09 -4.14 -5.94
CA GLY A 233 10.41 -4.39 -4.67
C GLY A 233 9.30 -5.44 -4.77
N PRO A 234 8.85 -6.00 -3.64
CA PRO A 234 7.77 -6.98 -3.59
C PRO A 234 6.52 -6.51 -4.30
N ILE A 235 6.00 -7.35 -5.19
CA ILE A 235 4.79 -7.07 -5.97
C ILE A 235 3.57 -7.21 -5.05
N ILE A 236 2.67 -6.21 -5.11
CA ILE A 236 1.41 -6.19 -4.37
C ILE A 236 0.28 -6.69 -5.29
N GLU A 237 0.18 -6.11 -6.50
CA GLU A 237 -0.89 -6.42 -7.44
C GLU A 237 -0.44 -6.10 -8.88
N GLN A 238 -1.00 -6.82 -9.83
CA GLN A 238 -0.73 -6.61 -11.25
C GLN A 238 -2.03 -6.70 -12.05
N GLU A 239 -2.22 -5.71 -12.93
CA GLU A 239 -3.29 -5.73 -13.91
C GLU A 239 -2.74 -5.83 -15.32
N THR A 240 -3.40 -6.59 -16.18
CA THR A 240 -2.95 -6.83 -17.54
C THR A 240 -4.03 -6.58 -18.58
N ILE A 241 -3.60 -6.12 -19.75
CA ILE A 241 -4.44 -6.03 -20.94
C ILE A 241 -3.78 -6.72 -22.15
N ARG A 242 -4.61 -7.25 -23.04
CA ARG A 242 -4.11 -7.81 -24.30
C ARG A 242 -3.80 -6.73 -25.30
N VAL A 243 -2.67 -6.90 -26.00
CA VAL A 243 -2.22 -6.05 -27.09
C VAL A 243 -2.46 -6.77 -28.43
N ASN A 244 -3.06 -6.09 -29.38
CA ASN A 244 -3.17 -6.57 -30.74
C ASN A 244 -2.30 -5.73 -31.69
N HIS A 245 -2.11 -6.20 -32.90
CA HIS A 245 -1.23 -5.60 -33.90
C HIS A 245 -1.70 -4.22 -34.42
N SER A 246 -2.95 -3.83 -34.13
CA SER A 246 -3.48 -2.51 -34.53
C SER A 246 -3.21 -1.42 -33.48
N MET A 247 -2.69 -1.79 -32.31
CA MET A 247 -2.39 -0.85 -31.23
C MET A 247 -0.99 -0.29 -31.38
N GLY A 248 -0.90 1.00 -31.64
CA GLY A 248 0.36 1.75 -31.58
C GLY A 248 0.72 2.19 -30.16
N VAL A 249 1.93 2.74 -29.96
CA VAL A 249 2.43 3.18 -28.64
C VAL A 249 1.45 4.12 -27.94
N ASN A 250 0.88 5.09 -28.65
CA ASN A 250 -0.03 6.08 -28.07
C ASN A 250 -1.27 5.41 -27.47
N LYS A 251 -1.83 4.41 -28.14
CA LYS A 251 -2.98 3.65 -27.64
C LYS A 251 -2.67 2.75 -26.44
N LEU A 252 -1.39 2.42 -26.23
CA LEU A 252 -0.97 1.66 -25.05
C LEU A 252 -0.69 2.57 -23.84
N ILE A 253 -0.46 3.86 -24.08
CA ILE A 253 -0.25 4.87 -23.04
C ILE A 253 -1.60 5.36 -22.48
N GLU A 254 -2.65 5.44 -23.32
CA GLU A 254 -4.04 5.76 -22.93
C GLU A 254 -4.65 4.65 -22.04
#